data_57670049815ca92c1d44313f56538205
#
_entry.id   57670049815ca92c1d44313f56538205
#
_cell.length_a   1.000
_cell.length_b   1.000
_cell.length_c   1.000
_cell.angle_alpha   90.00
_cell.angle_beta   90.00
_cell.angle_gamma   90.00
#
_symmetry.space_group_name_H-M   'P 1'
#
loop_
_entity.id
_entity.type
_entity.pdbx_description
1 polymer ?
#
loop_
_entity_poly.entity_id
_entity_poly.type
_entity_poly.pdbx_seq_one_letter_code
_entity_poly.pdbx_strand_id
1 'polypeptide(L)'
;DIVMRVDPSVKGVRPYVVGAVIRNVTLDDRAIRSLMELQEKLHTTVGRKRAKVAIGVHDLDKVRPPFVYKAVDPDSVSFVPLAKEERMTMREVLERHEKGVDYRHLLEGKERYPVILDASNEVLSFPPIINGRLTTVVPETRNLFIDVTGTDPNTISGVLNIVCTSIAERGGIIETITLRGEEKGMSPNLRPKQWLLDVDRTNARLGLDLEPLAMCQCLTRMGYSAEPKGRKVKVSSSPVRMDLIHPADVVEDVAIGYGYENFGNAKPRSSTIGGEMR
;
A
#
# COMPACT_ATOMS: atom_id res chain seq x y z
N ASP A 1 12.69 -4.51 18.83
CA ASP A 1 11.93 -3.45 18.12
C ASP A 1 12.83 -2.83 17.04
N ILE A 2 12.40 -2.91 15.79
CA ILE A 2 13.08 -2.25 14.68
C ILE A 2 12.63 -0.79 14.60
N VAL A 3 13.59 0.11 14.51
CA VAL A 3 13.36 1.56 14.44
C VAL A 3 13.81 2.08 13.08
N MET A 4 12.97 2.91 12.45
CA MET A 4 13.31 3.74 11.31
C MET A 4 13.29 5.21 11.74
N ARG A 5 14.42 5.91 11.57
CA ARG A 5 14.55 7.34 11.81
C ARG A 5 14.26 8.09 10.51
N VAL A 6 13.32 9.02 10.56
CA VAL A 6 12.93 9.85 9.43
C VAL A 6 13.51 11.23 9.60
N ASP A 7 14.44 11.59 8.74
CA ASP A 7 15.14 12.88 8.78
C ASP A 7 14.29 13.99 8.13
N PRO A 8 14.28 15.22 8.67
CA PRO A 8 13.52 16.33 8.08
C PRO A 8 13.88 16.68 6.63
N SER A 9 15.07 16.31 6.16
CA SER A 9 15.51 16.57 4.78
C SER A 9 14.61 15.96 3.70
N VAL A 10 13.81 14.91 4.03
CA VAL A 10 12.92 14.26 3.07
C VAL A 10 11.67 15.07 2.71
N LYS A 11 11.32 16.10 3.53
CA LYS A 11 10.10 16.92 3.33
C LYS A 11 9.97 17.51 1.93
N GLY A 12 11.06 18.03 1.41
CA GLY A 12 11.08 18.73 0.11
C GLY A 12 11.11 17.78 -1.09
N VAL A 13 11.32 16.48 -0.86
CA VAL A 13 11.54 15.50 -1.93
C VAL A 13 10.47 14.42 -1.91
N ARG A 14 10.42 13.62 -0.85
CA ARG A 14 9.48 12.50 -0.71
C ARG A 14 9.19 12.30 0.78
N PRO A 15 8.16 13.01 1.31
CA PRO A 15 8.06 13.28 2.74
C PRO A 15 7.72 12.07 3.60
N TYR A 16 7.01 11.06 3.06
CA TYR A 16 6.42 10.02 3.88
C TYR A 16 7.06 8.66 3.66
N VAL A 17 7.21 7.90 4.74
CA VAL A 17 7.67 6.51 4.74
C VAL A 17 6.93 5.71 5.81
N VAL A 18 6.59 4.49 5.50
CA VAL A 18 6.12 3.47 6.44
C VAL A 18 6.89 2.17 6.18
N GLY A 19 6.91 1.27 7.14
CA GLY A 19 7.59 -0.01 6.95
C GLY A 19 7.01 -1.10 7.83
N ALA A 20 7.41 -2.32 7.54
CA ALA A 20 7.04 -3.53 8.27
C ALA A 20 8.16 -4.55 8.23
N VAL A 21 8.11 -5.49 9.16
CA VAL A 21 8.90 -6.71 9.10
C VAL A 21 7.96 -7.90 8.92
N ILE A 22 8.38 -8.88 8.12
CA ILE A 22 7.67 -10.15 8.02
C ILE A 22 8.67 -11.28 8.31
N ARG A 23 8.40 -12.02 9.37
CA ARG A 23 9.25 -13.13 9.85
C ARG A 23 8.78 -14.46 9.31
N ASN A 24 9.74 -15.39 9.22
CA ASN A 24 9.49 -16.80 8.93
C ASN A 24 8.76 -17.04 7.60
N VAL A 25 9.06 -16.23 6.58
CA VAL A 25 8.50 -16.45 5.25
C VAL A 25 9.11 -17.68 4.60
N THR A 26 8.30 -18.39 3.82
CA THR A 26 8.76 -19.46 2.93
C THR A 26 8.59 -19.01 1.51
N LEU A 27 9.70 -18.77 0.81
CA LEU A 27 9.70 -18.25 -0.54
C LEU A 27 10.26 -19.32 -1.50
N ASP A 28 9.64 -19.42 -2.63
CA ASP A 28 10.15 -20.07 -3.83
C ASP A 28 10.19 -19.05 -4.97
N ASP A 29 10.77 -19.42 -6.10
CA ASP A 29 10.85 -18.53 -7.27
C ASP A 29 9.48 -18.05 -7.75
N ARG A 30 8.42 -18.85 -7.59
CA ARG A 30 7.06 -18.48 -7.94
C ARG A 30 6.52 -17.42 -7.00
N ALA A 31 6.76 -17.58 -5.69
CA ALA A 31 6.35 -16.61 -4.68
C ALA A 31 7.07 -15.26 -4.87
N ILE A 32 8.37 -15.29 -5.15
CA ILE A 32 9.16 -14.08 -5.44
C ILE A 32 8.64 -13.38 -6.69
N ARG A 33 8.43 -14.09 -7.79
CA ARG A 33 7.83 -13.51 -9.01
C ARG A 33 6.46 -12.89 -8.75
N SER A 34 5.58 -13.60 -8.03
CA SER A 34 4.25 -13.09 -7.66
C SER A 34 4.33 -11.81 -6.81
N LEU A 35 5.29 -11.74 -5.89
CA LEU A 35 5.54 -10.54 -5.09
C LEU A 35 6.03 -9.37 -5.95
N MET A 36 6.94 -9.61 -6.89
CA MET A 36 7.41 -8.59 -7.83
C MET A 36 6.27 -8.09 -8.75
N GLU A 37 5.42 -8.99 -9.23
CA GLU A 37 4.24 -8.62 -10.02
C GLU A 37 3.25 -7.78 -9.21
N LEU A 38 3.00 -8.14 -7.95
CA LEU A 38 2.17 -7.34 -7.04
C LEU A 38 2.75 -5.93 -6.85
N GLN A 39 4.05 -5.83 -6.57
CA GLN A 39 4.74 -4.54 -6.44
C GLN A 39 4.59 -3.70 -7.71
N GLU A 40 4.82 -4.28 -8.90
CA GLU A 40 4.73 -3.54 -10.16
C GLU A 40 3.29 -3.10 -10.48
N LYS A 41 2.30 -3.93 -10.17
CA LYS A 41 0.88 -3.53 -10.26
C LYS A 41 0.56 -2.35 -9.34
N LEU A 42 0.98 -2.40 -8.09
CA LEU A 42 0.78 -1.31 -7.13
C LEU A 42 1.54 -0.04 -7.52
N HIS A 43 2.78 -0.16 -8.01
CA HIS A 43 3.56 0.97 -8.54
C HIS A 43 2.85 1.66 -9.71
N THR A 44 2.31 0.87 -10.64
CA THR A 44 1.70 1.39 -11.88
C THR A 44 0.33 2.01 -11.62
N THR A 45 -0.50 1.35 -10.79
CA THR A 45 -1.90 1.77 -10.53
C THR A 45 -1.95 2.83 -9.42
N VAL A 46 -2.08 2.40 -8.16
CA VAL A 46 -2.21 3.26 -6.98
C VAL A 46 -0.99 4.18 -6.83
N GLY A 47 0.19 3.69 -7.15
CA GLY A 47 1.46 4.41 -7.09
C GLY A 47 1.67 5.43 -8.20
N ARG A 48 0.80 5.47 -9.24
CA ARG A 48 0.91 6.36 -10.40
C ARG A 48 2.31 6.34 -11.00
N LYS A 49 2.77 5.16 -11.45
CA LYS A 49 4.13 4.94 -11.95
C LYS A 49 5.19 5.43 -10.96
N ARG A 50 5.07 5.02 -9.69
CA ARG A 50 5.97 5.35 -8.56
C ARG A 50 5.95 6.81 -8.09
N ALA A 51 5.25 7.71 -8.76
CA ALA A 51 5.16 9.10 -8.34
C ALA A 51 4.54 9.24 -6.94
N LYS A 52 3.44 8.51 -6.68
CA LYS A 52 2.71 8.58 -5.41
C LYS A 52 3.21 7.57 -4.38
N VAL A 53 3.56 6.35 -4.81
CA VAL A 53 4.05 5.26 -3.93
C VAL A 53 5.16 4.49 -4.61
N ALA A 54 6.21 4.19 -3.86
CA ALA A 54 7.24 3.22 -4.21
C ALA A 54 7.44 2.23 -3.05
N ILE A 55 7.64 0.97 -3.38
CA ILE A 55 7.76 -0.15 -2.46
C ILE A 55 9.16 -0.75 -2.58
N GLY A 56 9.85 -0.94 -1.46
CA GLY A 56 11.05 -1.75 -1.34
C GLY A 56 10.74 -3.02 -0.56
N VAL A 57 11.28 -4.14 -1.01
CA VAL A 57 11.26 -5.41 -0.26
C VAL A 57 12.69 -5.90 -0.17
N HIS A 58 13.13 -6.19 1.05
CA HIS A 58 14.52 -6.42 1.39
C HIS A 58 14.69 -7.68 2.22
N ASP A 59 15.78 -8.39 1.98
CA ASP A 59 16.25 -9.44 2.88
C ASP A 59 16.77 -8.79 4.18
N LEU A 60 16.01 -8.93 5.25
CA LEU A 60 16.31 -8.30 6.53
C LEU A 60 17.59 -8.86 7.17
N ASP A 61 17.93 -10.11 6.88
CA ASP A 61 19.11 -10.77 7.49
C ASP A 61 20.44 -10.24 6.90
N LYS A 62 20.38 -9.42 5.84
CA LYS A 62 21.53 -8.77 5.20
C LYS A 62 21.84 -7.37 5.74
N VAL A 63 20.98 -6.81 6.57
CA VAL A 63 21.05 -5.40 7.02
C VAL A 63 20.83 -5.29 8.54
N ARG A 64 21.27 -4.18 9.11
CA ARG A 64 21.26 -3.96 10.57
C ARG A 64 20.45 -2.72 10.94
N PRO A 65 19.34 -2.85 11.70
CA PRO A 65 18.66 -1.68 12.23
C PRO A 65 19.53 -0.95 13.29
N PRO A 66 19.28 0.34 13.62
CA PRO A 66 18.15 1.13 13.12
C PRO A 66 18.35 1.58 11.66
N PHE A 67 17.24 1.71 10.94
CA PHE A 67 17.24 2.27 9.59
C PHE A 67 17.10 3.78 9.63
N VAL A 68 17.62 4.46 8.61
CA VAL A 68 17.53 5.91 8.45
C VAL A 68 16.99 6.23 7.06
N TYR A 69 15.90 6.97 7.01
CA TYR A 69 15.36 7.55 5.80
C TYR A 69 15.68 9.04 5.76
N LYS A 70 16.49 9.47 4.79
CA LYS A 70 16.96 10.85 4.64
C LYS A 70 17.14 11.23 3.19
N ALA A 71 17.21 12.53 2.88
CA ALA A 71 17.62 13.04 1.59
C ALA A 71 19.04 13.60 1.66
N VAL A 72 19.88 13.21 0.71
CA VAL A 72 21.31 13.51 0.68
C VAL A 72 21.72 14.08 -0.67
N ASP A 73 22.92 14.63 -0.75
CA ASP A 73 23.54 15.00 -2.00
C ASP A 73 23.67 13.77 -2.93
N PRO A 74 23.30 13.86 -4.21
CA PRO A 74 23.29 12.72 -5.16
C PRO A 74 24.63 12.02 -5.33
N ASP A 75 25.74 12.70 -5.09
CA ASP A 75 27.09 12.17 -5.26
C ASP A 75 27.72 11.69 -3.94
N SER A 76 27.07 11.99 -2.79
CA SER A 76 27.58 11.65 -1.45
C SER A 76 27.43 10.18 -1.07
N VAL A 77 26.56 9.44 -1.76
CA VAL A 77 26.27 8.02 -1.48
C VAL A 77 26.40 7.22 -2.77
N SER A 78 27.11 6.10 -2.67
CA SER A 78 27.24 5.14 -3.76
C SER A 78 26.88 3.72 -3.28
N PHE A 79 26.31 2.92 -4.14
CA PHE A 79 25.92 1.53 -3.86
C PHE A 79 25.90 0.71 -5.15
N VAL A 80 25.77 -0.60 -5.03
CA VAL A 80 25.54 -1.48 -6.18
C VAL A 80 24.02 -1.60 -6.37
N PRO A 81 23.43 -1.03 -7.45
CA PRO A 81 21.99 -1.14 -7.68
C PRO A 81 21.61 -2.58 -8.06
N LEU A 82 20.33 -2.92 -7.80
CA LEU A 82 19.77 -4.20 -8.23
C LEU A 82 20.03 -4.42 -9.74
N ALA A 83 20.35 -5.67 -10.12
CA ALA A 83 20.68 -6.07 -11.48
C ALA A 83 21.99 -5.48 -12.06
N LYS A 84 22.82 -4.87 -11.24
CA LYS A 84 24.18 -4.41 -11.62
C LYS A 84 25.23 -5.05 -10.71
N GLU A 85 26.50 -4.95 -11.14
CA GLU A 85 27.66 -5.39 -10.36
C GLU A 85 28.55 -4.21 -9.97
N GLU A 86 28.47 -3.15 -10.72
CA GLU A 86 29.22 -1.92 -10.53
C GLU A 86 28.59 -1.03 -9.47
N ARG A 87 29.43 -0.42 -8.61
CA ARG A 87 29.00 0.60 -7.65
C ARG A 87 28.77 1.92 -8.38
N MET A 88 27.63 2.56 -8.12
CA MET A 88 27.21 3.81 -8.76
C MET A 88 26.78 4.81 -7.70
N THR A 89 27.03 6.10 -7.91
CA THR A 89 26.38 7.18 -7.16
C THR A 89 24.88 7.24 -7.54
N MET A 90 24.07 7.91 -6.73
CA MET A 90 22.65 8.07 -7.07
C MET A 90 22.47 8.87 -8.37
N ARG A 91 23.37 9.82 -8.69
CA ARG A 91 23.37 10.53 -9.96
C ARG A 91 23.65 9.59 -11.13
N GLU A 92 24.71 8.79 -11.04
CA GLU A 92 25.05 7.82 -12.07
C GLU A 92 23.93 6.79 -12.29
N VAL A 93 23.20 6.40 -11.21
CA VAL A 93 22.02 5.52 -11.34
C VAL A 93 20.95 6.17 -12.22
N LEU A 94 20.66 7.47 -12.05
CA LEU A 94 19.69 8.17 -12.89
C LEU A 94 20.12 8.33 -14.36
N GLU A 95 21.42 8.34 -14.61
CA GLU A 95 21.99 8.51 -15.97
C GLU A 95 22.19 7.18 -16.70
N ARG A 96 22.60 6.12 -15.98
CA ARG A 96 23.14 4.88 -16.58
C ARG A 96 22.33 3.62 -16.31
N HIS A 97 21.51 3.62 -15.23
CA HIS A 97 20.66 2.46 -14.89
C HIS A 97 19.31 2.57 -15.58
N GLU A 98 18.80 1.49 -16.19
CA GLU A 98 17.52 1.46 -16.92
C GLU A 98 16.38 2.07 -16.09
N LYS A 99 16.17 1.58 -14.86
CA LYS A 99 15.16 2.14 -13.95
C LYS A 99 15.45 3.59 -13.55
N GLY A 100 16.73 3.97 -13.47
CA GLY A 100 17.14 5.35 -13.24
C GLY A 100 16.68 6.26 -14.37
N VAL A 101 16.97 5.90 -15.60
CA VAL A 101 16.55 6.64 -16.80
C VAL A 101 15.04 6.73 -16.92
N ASP A 102 14.32 5.63 -16.68
CA ASP A 102 12.85 5.57 -16.75
C ASP A 102 12.17 6.50 -15.74
N TYR A 103 12.71 6.58 -14.52
CA TYR A 103 12.08 7.26 -13.39
C TYR A 103 12.77 8.56 -12.94
N ARG A 104 13.85 9.00 -13.61
CA ARG A 104 14.58 10.24 -13.25
C ARG A 104 13.70 11.48 -13.15
N HIS A 105 12.64 11.54 -13.96
CA HIS A 105 11.69 12.65 -13.98
C HIS A 105 10.99 12.85 -12.63
N LEU A 106 10.94 11.83 -11.77
CA LEU A 106 10.36 11.92 -10.41
C LEU A 106 11.23 12.69 -9.43
N LEU A 107 12.52 12.87 -9.76
CA LEU A 107 13.49 13.61 -8.96
C LEU A 107 14.01 14.86 -9.69
N GLU A 108 13.43 15.21 -10.82
CA GLU A 108 13.78 16.40 -11.57
C GLU A 108 13.58 17.66 -10.74
N GLY A 109 14.57 18.58 -10.80
CA GLY A 109 14.55 19.81 -10.00
C GLY A 109 14.81 19.64 -8.50
N LYS A 110 15.14 18.41 -8.03
CA LYS A 110 15.51 18.18 -6.64
C LYS A 110 17.03 18.25 -6.46
N GLU A 111 17.48 19.02 -5.49
CA GLU A 111 18.90 19.14 -5.13
C GLU A 111 19.40 17.94 -4.30
N ARG A 112 18.48 17.29 -3.57
CA ARG A 112 18.77 16.12 -2.74
C ARG A 112 17.89 14.94 -3.12
N TYR A 113 18.44 13.72 -2.97
CA TYR A 113 17.76 12.50 -3.32
C TYR A 113 17.51 11.64 -2.06
N PRO A 114 16.32 11.01 -1.96
CA PRO A 114 15.99 10.22 -0.80
C PRO A 114 16.71 8.87 -0.82
N VAL A 115 17.13 8.40 0.34
CA VAL A 115 17.82 7.13 0.52
C VAL A 115 17.43 6.49 1.85
N ILE A 116 17.35 5.15 1.87
CA ILE A 116 17.20 4.36 3.09
C ILE A 116 18.51 3.64 3.34
N LEU A 117 19.07 3.86 4.53
CA LEU A 117 20.32 3.28 4.99
C LEU A 117 20.10 2.43 6.23
N ASP A 118 20.97 1.45 6.43
CA ASP A 118 21.09 0.70 7.67
C ASP A 118 22.05 1.36 8.68
N ALA A 119 22.24 0.73 9.83
CA ALA A 119 23.15 1.20 10.88
C ALA A 119 24.63 1.23 10.44
N SER A 120 24.99 0.48 9.42
CA SER A 120 26.34 0.43 8.82
C SER A 120 26.52 1.40 7.64
N ASN A 121 25.50 2.23 7.37
CA ASN A 121 25.40 3.09 6.18
C ASN A 121 25.33 2.35 4.83
N GLU A 122 24.95 1.07 4.86
CA GLU A 122 24.65 0.34 3.62
C GLU A 122 23.30 0.77 3.06
N VAL A 123 23.23 0.90 1.73
CA VAL A 123 22.01 1.35 1.04
C VAL A 123 21.04 0.18 0.84
N LEU A 124 19.85 0.31 1.43
CA LEU A 124 18.73 -0.59 1.16
C LEU A 124 18.01 -0.17 -0.11
N SER A 125 17.67 1.11 -0.20
CA SER A 125 16.79 1.64 -1.23
C SER A 125 17.16 3.07 -1.61
N PHE A 126 17.04 3.37 -2.89
CA PHE A 126 17.03 4.72 -3.47
C PHE A 126 15.62 5.00 -4.04
N PRO A 127 14.64 5.35 -3.16
CA PRO A 127 13.27 5.60 -3.60
C PRO A 127 13.17 6.87 -4.48
N PRO A 128 12.27 6.92 -5.46
CA PRO A 128 11.40 5.85 -5.93
C PRO A 128 12.02 5.00 -7.05
N ILE A 129 13.34 4.98 -7.15
CA ILE A 129 14.08 4.49 -8.30
C ILE A 129 14.37 2.98 -8.22
N ILE A 130 15.22 2.56 -7.26
CA ILE A 130 15.71 1.19 -7.20
C ILE A 130 16.24 0.79 -5.82
N ASN A 131 16.19 -0.50 -5.51
CA ASN A 131 16.81 -1.07 -4.33
C ASN A 131 18.30 -1.37 -4.55
N GLY A 132 19.07 -1.49 -3.46
CA GLY A 132 20.42 -2.00 -3.47
C GLY A 132 20.46 -3.52 -3.71
N ARG A 133 21.50 -4.00 -4.39
CA ARG A 133 21.74 -5.43 -4.63
C ARG A 133 21.94 -6.22 -3.33
N LEU A 134 22.50 -5.61 -2.30
CA LEU A 134 22.79 -6.24 -1.01
C LEU A 134 21.55 -6.91 -0.43
N THR A 135 20.41 -6.29 -0.54
CA THR A 135 19.15 -6.71 0.07
C THR A 135 18.26 -7.53 -0.85
N THR A 136 18.81 -8.09 -1.92
CA THR A 136 18.05 -8.91 -2.87
C THR A 136 17.41 -10.09 -2.15
N VAL A 137 16.10 -10.26 -2.36
CA VAL A 137 15.31 -11.37 -1.85
C VAL A 137 15.55 -12.60 -2.72
N VAL A 138 15.85 -13.71 -2.07
CA VAL A 138 16.13 -15.01 -2.69
C VAL A 138 15.30 -16.11 -2.01
N PRO A 139 15.19 -17.33 -2.57
CA PRO A 139 14.40 -18.41 -1.95
C PRO A 139 14.83 -18.78 -0.53
N GLU A 140 16.08 -18.51 -0.18
CA GLU A 140 16.64 -18.76 1.16
C GLU A 140 16.24 -17.67 2.18
N THR A 141 15.78 -16.50 1.73
CA THR A 141 15.34 -15.41 2.62
C THR A 141 14.20 -15.87 3.53
N ARG A 142 14.33 -15.60 4.81
CA ARG A 142 13.33 -15.96 5.83
C ARG A 142 12.70 -14.77 6.51
N ASN A 143 13.38 -13.65 6.52
CA ASN A 143 12.91 -12.43 7.15
C ASN A 143 12.95 -11.28 6.14
N LEU A 144 11.82 -10.60 5.99
CA LEU A 144 11.70 -9.46 5.07
C LEU A 144 11.59 -8.17 5.85
N PHE A 145 12.25 -7.14 5.35
CA PHE A 145 11.93 -5.76 5.68
C PHE A 145 11.25 -5.12 4.46
N ILE A 146 10.14 -4.43 4.69
CA ILE A 146 9.37 -3.75 3.65
C ILE A 146 9.36 -2.26 3.99
N ASP A 147 9.76 -1.43 3.03
CA ASP A 147 9.55 0.00 3.08
C ASP A 147 8.55 0.44 2.01
N VAL A 148 7.75 1.43 2.34
CA VAL A 148 6.87 2.10 1.38
C VAL A 148 7.04 3.60 1.56
N THR A 149 7.53 4.26 0.52
CA THR A 149 7.73 5.71 0.50
C THR A 149 6.75 6.40 -0.43
N GLY A 150 6.41 7.63 -0.15
CA GLY A 150 5.47 8.35 -1.02
C GLY A 150 5.23 9.79 -0.69
N THR A 151 4.23 10.34 -1.38
CA THR A 151 3.76 11.72 -1.28
C THR A 151 2.40 11.85 -0.59
N ASP A 152 1.77 10.71 -0.23
CA ASP A 152 0.47 10.66 0.44
C ASP A 152 0.48 9.59 1.53
N PRO A 153 0.31 9.97 2.82
CA PRO A 153 0.47 9.05 3.95
C PRO A 153 -0.59 7.96 4.00
N ASN A 154 -1.82 8.24 3.56
CA ASN A 154 -2.89 7.25 3.57
C ASN A 154 -2.64 6.18 2.50
N THR A 155 -2.19 6.60 1.33
CA THR A 155 -1.90 5.67 0.23
C THR A 155 -0.73 4.75 0.56
N ILE A 156 0.37 5.26 1.12
CA ILE A 156 1.51 4.40 1.49
C ILE A 156 1.15 3.40 2.59
N SER A 157 0.34 3.81 3.58
CA SER A 157 -0.14 2.92 4.64
C SER A 157 -1.02 1.80 4.10
N GLY A 158 -1.96 2.12 3.23
CA GLY A 158 -2.83 1.12 2.59
C GLY A 158 -2.05 0.15 1.69
N VAL A 159 -1.10 0.65 0.91
CA VAL A 159 -0.23 -0.18 0.07
C VAL A 159 0.63 -1.10 0.92
N LEU A 160 1.21 -0.60 2.02
CA LEU A 160 1.96 -1.45 2.96
C LEU A 160 1.09 -2.57 3.52
N ASN A 161 -0.15 -2.27 3.93
CA ASN A 161 -1.09 -3.27 4.43
C ASN A 161 -1.38 -4.37 3.39
N ILE A 162 -1.59 -3.99 2.11
CA ILE A 162 -1.81 -4.96 1.02
C ILE A 162 -0.60 -5.88 0.85
N VAL A 163 0.61 -5.32 0.80
CA VAL A 163 1.83 -6.10 0.61
C VAL A 163 2.06 -7.04 1.79
N CYS A 164 1.95 -6.53 3.03
CA CYS A 164 2.17 -7.32 4.23
C CYS A 164 1.18 -8.49 4.36
N THR A 165 -0.11 -8.24 4.16
CA THR A 165 -1.14 -9.29 4.26
C THR A 165 -0.99 -10.32 3.17
N SER A 166 -0.67 -9.93 1.93
CA SER A 166 -0.44 -10.86 0.82
C SER A 166 0.74 -11.81 1.09
N ILE A 167 1.79 -11.34 1.76
CA ILE A 167 2.92 -12.18 2.14
C ILE A 167 2.57 -13.07 3.35
N ALA A 168 1.86 -12.51 4.34
CA ALA A 168 1.47 -13.23 5.55
C ALA A 168 0.55 -14.43 5.26
N GLU A 169 -0.29 -14.38 4.24
CA GLU A 169 -1.09 -15.53 3.78
C GLU A 169 -0.24 -16.76 3.41
N ARG A 170 1.05 -16.59 3.19
CA ARG A 170 2.03 -17.65 2.92
C ARG A 170 2.79 -18.10 4.17
N GLY A 171 2.30 -17.76 5.37
CA GLY A 171 2.83 -18.21 6.66
C GLY A 171 3.75 -17.22 7.35
N GLY A 172 3.99 -16.03 6.79
CA GLY A 172 4.81 -14.99 7.43
C GLY A 172 4.11 -14.32 8.61
N ILE A 173 4.89 -13.91 9.61
CA ILE A 173 4.41 -13.17 10.79
C ILE A 173 4.74 -11.69 10.61
N ILE A 174 3.70 -10.84 10.59
CA ILE A 174 3.86 -9.39 10.45
C ILE A 174 4.25 -8.79 11.80
N GLU A 175 5.36 -8.06 11.83
CA GLU A 175 5.80 -7.26 12.96
C GLU A 175 5.79 -5.77 12.61
N THR A 176 5.42 -4.95 13.58
CA THR A 176 5.47 -3.49 13.42
C THR A 176 6.89 -2.97 13.60
N ILE A 177 7.19 -1.85 12.93
CA ILE A 177 8.37 -1.05 13.19
C ILE A 177 7.97 0.28 13.86
N THR A 178 8.91 0.89 14.57
CA THR A 178 8.73 2.21 15.18
C THR A 178 9.34 3.28 14.27
N LEU A 179 8.53 4.27 13.87
CA LEU A 179 8.98 5.46 13.16
C LEU A 179 9.34 6.55 14.17
N ARG A 180 10.48 7.22 13.98
CA ARG A 180 10.96 8.32 14.83
C ARG A 180 11.52 9.46 13.99
N GLY A 181 11.32 10.69 14.48
CA GLY A 181 11.81 11.91 13.82
C GLY A 181 10.68 12.70 13.20
N GLU A 182 10.75 12.95 11.90
CA GLU A 182 9.72 13.69 11.17
C GLU A 182 8.38 12.92 11.12
N GLU A 183 8.42 11.65 10.83
CA GLU A 183 7.31 10.72 11.02
C GLU A 183 7.41 10.04 12.38
N LYS A 184 6.27 9.86 13.05
CA LYS A 184 6.19 9.21 14.37
C LYS A 184 5.06 8.22 14.42
N GLY A 185 5.30 7.08 15.06
CA GLY A 185 4.28 6.06 15.26
C GLY A 185 4.78 4.67 15.00
N MET A 186 3.85 3.77 14.80
CA MET A 186 4.13 2.37 14.46
C MET A 186 3.44 2.02 13.14
N SER A 187 4.10 1.25 12.30
CA SER A 187 3.54 0.69 11.07
C SER A 187 3.91 -0.79 10.91
N PRO A 188 3.11 -1.61 10.22
CA PRO A 188 1.83 -1.28 9.61
C PRO A 188 0.71 -1.08 10.64
N ASN A 189 -0.36 -0.38 10.24
CA ASN A 189 -1.59 -0.31 11.01
C ASN A 189 -2.64 -1.24 10.38
N LEU A 190 -2.77 -2.43 10.94
CA LEU A 190 -3.68 -3.47 10.45
C LEU A 190 -5.04 -3.48 11.18
N ARG A 191 -5.38 -2.41 11.89
CA ARG A 191 -6.68 -2.31 12.58
C ARG A 191 -7.80 -2.16 11.55
N PRO A 192 -8.85 -2.99 11.64
CA PRO A 192 -10.01 -2.87 10.78
C PRO A 192 -10.70 -1.51 10.94
N LYS A 193 -11.13 -0.92 9.84
CA LYS A 193 -11.90 0.33 9.85
C LYS A 193 -13.35 0.03 10.22
N GLN A 194 -13.92 0.85 11.13
CA GLN A 194 -15.27 0.66 11.62
C GLN A 194 -16.24 1.61 10.91
N TRP A 195 -17.42 1.09 10.58
CA TRP A 195 -18.51 1.81 9.96
C TRP A 195 -19.80 1.54 10.71
N LEU A 196 -20.74 2.47 10.65
CA LEU A 196 -22.08 2.30 11.18
C LEU A 196 -23.08 2.66 10.09
N LEU A 197 -23.75 1.65 9.56
CA LEU A 197 -24.80 1.84 8.54
C LEU A 197 -26.17 1.94 9.22
N ASP A 198 -26.97 2.86 8.74
CA ASP A 198 -28.39 2.97 9.08
C ASP A 198 -29.17 2.13 8.06
N VAL A 199 -29.97 1.17 8.55
CA VAL A 199 -30.67 0.19 7.71
C VAL A 199 -31.74 0.88 6.84
N ASP A 200 -32.52 1.79 7.43
CA ASP A 200 -33.60 2.46 6.70
C ASP A 200 -33.07 3.38 5.62
N ARG A 201 -32.00 4.13 5.91
CA ARG A 201 -31.33 4.98 4.94
C ARG A 201 -30.65 4.18 3.81
N THR A 202 -30.08 3.03 4.15
CA THR A 202 -29.46 2.12 3.17
C THR A 202 -30.52 1.54 2.25
N ASN A 203 -31.62 1.04 2.79
CA ASN A 203 -32.76 0.54 2.02
C ASN A 203 -33.35 1.60 1.10
N ALA A 204 -33.60 2.82 1.64
CA ALA A 204 -34.11 3.93 0.83
C ALA A 204 -33.20 4.30 -0.33
N ARG A 205 -31.87 4.23 -0.14
CA ARG A 205 -30.89 4.52 -1.20
C ARG A 205 -30.83 3.43 -2.28
N LEU A 206 -30.98 2.16 -1.87
CA LEU A 206 -30.91 1.02 -2.77
C LEU A 206 -32.26 0.63 -3.39
N GLY A 207 -33.37 1.15 -2.86
CA GLY A 207 -34.73 0.71 -3.26
C GLY A 207 -35.03 -0.72 -2.78
N LEU A 208 -34.47 -1.11 -1.62
CA LEU A 208 -34.63 -2.43 -1.01
C LEU A 208 -35.40 -2.32 0.33
N ASP A 209 -35.78 -3.47 0.85
CA ASP A 209 -36.41 -3.61 2.18
C ASP A 209 -35.73 -4.77 2.94
N LEU A 210 -34.44 -4.60 3.22
CA LEU A 210 -33.64 -5.58 3.94
C LEU A 210 -33.76 -5.38 5.44
N GLU A 211 -33.99 -6.49 6.17
CA GLU A 211 -33.82 -6.51 7.61
C GLU A 211 -32.33 -6.45 7.99
N PRO A 212 -31.98 -5.96 9.21
CA PRO A 212 -30.57 -5.80 9.62
C PRO A 212 -29.72 -7.06 9.44
N LEU A 213 -30.26 -8.24 9.72
CA LEU A 213 -29.55 -9.51 9.56
C LEU A 213 -29.25 -9.84 8.09
N ALA A 214 -30.21 -9.60 7.20
CA ALA A 214 -30.04 -9.80 5.77
C ALA A 214 -28.97 -8.85 5.20
N MET A 215 -28.95 -7.60 5.66
CA MET A 215 -27.90 -6.64 5.30
C MET A 215 -26.51 -7.11 5.77
N CYS A 216 -26.40 -7.63 6.99
CA CYS A 216 -25.17 -8.26 7.48
C CYS A 216 -24.71 -9.42 6.58
N GLN A 217 -25.63 -10.26 6.13
CA GLN A 217 -25.31 -11.37 5.23
C GLN A 217 -24.78 -10.89 3.88
N CYS A 218 -25.34 -9.80 3.33
CA CYS A 218 -24.80 -9.17 2.12
C CYS A 218 -23.37 -8.72 2.33
N LEU A 219 -23.09 -8.01 3.41
CA LEU A 219 -21.74 -7.52 3.74
C LEU A 219 -20.76 -8.67 4.04
N THR A 220 -21.21 -9.75 4.67
CA THR A 220 -20.36 -10.92 4.92
C THR A 220 -19.90 -11.56 3.61
N ARG A 221 -20.77 -11.64 2.60
CA ARG A 221 -20.40 -12.10 1.26
C ARG A 221 -19.33 -11.23 0.59
N MET A 222 -19.26 -9.96 0.98
CA MET A 222 -18.25 -8.99 0.52
C MET A 222 -16.99 -8.96 1.40
N GLY A 223 -16.85 -9.90 2.34
CA GLY A 223 -15.65 -10.03 3.19
C GLY A 223 -15.61 -9.09 4.40
N TYR A 224 -16.75 -8.50 4.79
CA TYR A 224 -16.86 -7.73 6.02
C TYR A 224 -17.21 -8.61 7.22
N SER A 225 -16.82 -8.16 8.41
CA SER A 225 -17.50 -8.57 9.64
C SER A 225 -18.62 -7.57 9.90
N ALA A 226 -19.86 -8.05 10.05
CA ALA A 226 -21.02 -7.21 10.22
C ALA A 226 -21.95 -7.76 11.32
N GLU A 227 -22.40 -6.87 12.21
CA GLU A 227 -23.26 -7.20 13.35
C GLU A 227 -24.48 -6.27 13.39
N PRO A 228 -25.71 -6.80 13.57
CA PRO A 228 -26.90 -5.97 13.73
C PRO A 228 -26.90 -5.27 15.10
N LYS A 229 -27.27 -3.99 15.12
CA LYS A 229 -27.41 -3.17 16.33
C LYS A 229 -28.70 -2.35 16.26
N GLY A 230 -29.84 -2.95 16.59
CA GLY A 230 -31.16 -2.36 16.35
C GLY A 230 -31.38 -2.10 14.86
N ARG A 231 -31.81 -0.89 14.50
CA ARG A 231 -31.96 -0.44 13.09
C ARG A 231 -30.64 0.04 12.46
N LYS A 232 -29.50 -0.39 13.02
CA LYS A 232 -28.17 -0.10 12.45
C LYS A 232 -27.38 -1.39 12.29
N VAL A 233 -26.36 -1.36 11.44
CA VAL A 233 -25.39 -2.43 11.26
C VAL A 233 -24.01 -1.88 11.55
N LYS A 234 -23.32 -2.47 12.53
CA LYS A 234 -21.89 -2.20 12.78
C LYS A 234 -21.07 -3.06 11.83
N VAL A 235 -20.22 -2.42 11.03
CA VAL A 235 -19.45 -3.06 9.99
C VAL A 235 -17.96 -2.84 10.24
N SER A 236 -17.17 -3.88 10.06
CA SER A 236 -15.71 -3.86 10.17
C SER A 236 -15.11 -4.28 8.85
N SER A 237 -14.37 -3.38 8.20
CA SER A 237 -13.72 -3.63 6.92
C SER A 237 -12.25 -4.00 7.09
N SER A 238 -11.74 -4.84 6.19
CA SER A 238 -10.32 -5.19 6.14
C SER A 238 -9.44 -3.94 5.96
N PRO A 239 -8.27 -3.87 6.60
CA PRO A 239 -7.33 -2.75 6.46
C PRO A 239 -6.70 -2.63 5.05
N VAL A 240 -6.92 -3.60 4.17
CA VAL A 240 -6.45 -3.55 2.77
C VAL A 240 -7.43 -2.84 1.83
N ARG A 241 -8.68 -2.58 2.28
CA ARG A 241 -9.70 -1.87 1.50
C ARG A 241 -9.44 -0.36 1.52
N MET A 242 -8.62 0.08 0.58
CA MET A 242 -8.26 1.50 0.41
C MET A 242 -9.34 2.31 -0.29
N ASP A 243 -10.24 1.66 -0.98
CA ASP A 243 -11.36 2.19 -1.74
C ASP A 243 -12.49 2.74 -0.86
N LEU A 244 -12.58 2.28 0.40
CA LEU A 244 -13.63 2.69 1.33
C LEU A 244 -13.32 4.05 1.97
N ILE A 245 -13.84 5.11 1.38
CA ILE A 245 -13.63 6.50 1.81
C ILE A 245 -14.82 7.01 2.61
N HIS A 246 -16.04 6.64 2.17
CA HIS A 246 -17.30 7.13 2.70
C HIS A 246 -18.27 5.97 3.01
N PRO A 247 -19.23 6.10 3.97
CA PRO A 247 -20.25 5.08 4.19
C PRO A 247 -21.04 4.66 2.95
N ALA A 248 -21.13 5.52 1.92
CA ALA A 248 -21.76 5.18 0.65
C ALA A 248 -21.06 4.03 -0.08
N ASP A 249 -19.74 3.90 0.08
CA ASP A 249 -18.98 2.82 -0.54
C ASP A 249 -19.36 1.46 0.07
N VAL A 250 -19.64 1.45 1.39
CA VAL A 250 -20.13 0.26 2.08
C VAL A 250 -21.58 -0.05 1.70
N VAL A 251 -22.41 0.98 1.42
CA VAL A 251 -23.77 0.81 0.88
C VAL A 251 -23.73 0.20 -0.51
N GLU A 252 -22.80 0.58 -1.37
CA GLU A 252 -22.58 -0.07 -2.67
C GLU A 252 -22.24 -1.54 -2.50
N ASP A 253 -21.37 -1.89 -1.55
CA ASP A 253 -21.03 -3.28 -1.25
C ASP A 253 -22.24 -4.09 -0.73
N VAL A 254 -23.21 -3.46 -0.04
CA VAL A 254 -24.50 -4.11 0.27
C VAL A 254 -25.23 -4.48 -1.02
N ALA A 255 -25.28 -3.60 -2.02
CA ALA A 255 -25.93 -3.88 -3.30
C ALA A 255 -25.23 -5.00 -4.07
N ILE A 256 -23.90 -5.01 -4.09
CA ILE A 256 -23.11 -6.07 -4.73
C ILE A 256 -23.34 -7.41 -4.01
N GLY A 257 -23.30 -7.41 -2.68
CA GLY A 257 -23.54 -8.60 -1.87
C GLY A 257 -25.01 -9.09 -1.91
N TYR A 258 -25.96 -8.22 -2.19
CA TYR A 258 -27.34 -8.57 -2.48
C TYR A 258 -27.47 -9.29 -3.83
N GLY A 259 -26.68 -8.88 -4.81
CA GLY A 259 -26.67 -9.35 -6.19
C GLY A 259 -27.50 -8.44 -7.09
N TYR A 260 -26.85 -7.84 -8.08
CA TYR A 260 -27.55 -6.93 -9.01
C TYR A 260 -28.68 -7.62 -9.80
N GLU A 261 -28.57 -8.92 -10.03
CA GLU A 261 -29.59 -9.77 -10.65
C GLU A 261 -30.89 -9.86 -9.85
N ASN A 262 -30.83 -9.57 -8.56
CA ASN A 262 -32.01 -9.60 -7.65
C ASN A 262 -32.72 -8.26 -7.56
N PHE A 263 -32.18 -7.18 -8.15
CA PHE A 263 -32.88 -5.92 -8.27
C PHE A 263 -33.97 -6.06 -9.34
N GLY A 264 -35.20 -5.60 -8.99
CA GLY A 264 -36.33 -5.72 -9.90
C GLY A 264 -36.15 -4.92 -11.20
N ASN A 265 -36.85 -5.35 -12.26
CA ASN A 265 -36.85 -4.72 -13.58
C ASN A 265 -37.74 -3.46 -13.66
N ALA A 266 -37.93 -2.77 -12.56
CA ALA A 266 -38.74 -1.54 -12.54
C ALA A 266 -38.08 -0.43 -13.35
N LYS A 267 -38.75 0.05 -14.38
CA LYS A 267 -38.28 1.20 -15.14
C LYS A 267 -38.29 2.46 -14.24
N PRO A 268 -37.25 3.33 -14.34
CA PRO A 268 -37.26 4.57 -13.59
C PRO A 268 -38.45 5.42 -14.00
N ARG A 269 -39.15 5.99 -13.02
CA ARG A 269 -40.20 6.98 -13.29
C ARG A 269 -39.52 8.30 -13.64
N SER A 270 -39.65 8.69 -14.93
CA SER A 270 -39.21 10.01 -15.38
C SER A 270 -40.39 10.98 -15.40
N SER A 271 -40.17 12.22 -14.95
CA SER A 271 -41.12 13.30 -15.09
C SER A 271 -41.14 13.89 -16.51
N THR A 272 -40.19 13.53 -17.35
CA THR A 272 -40.08 13.95 -18.74
C THR A 272 -40.53 12.84 -19.67
N ILE A 273 -41.46 13.15 -20.59
CA ILE A 273 -41.85 12.27 -21.68
C ILE A 273 -40.86 12.53 -22.82
N GLY A 274 -40.04 11.53 -23.12
CA GLY A 274 -39.17 11.56 -24.30
C GLY A 274 -39.98 11.45 -25.57
N GLY A 275 -39.65 12.27 -26.59
CA GLY A 275 -40.19 12.14 -27.93
C GLY A 275 -39.13 11.68 -28.91
N GLU A 276 -39.54 10.98 -29.98
CA GLU A 276 -38.64 10.67 -31.10
C GLU A 276 -38.25 11.98 -31.82
N MET A 277 -36.97 12.21 -32.05
CA MET A 277 -36.50 13.20 -32.98
C MET A 277 -36.85 12.72 -34.41
N ARG A 278 -37.69 13.51 -35.10
CA ARG A 278 -38.00 13.31 -36.53
C ARG A 278 -36.92 13.89 -37.41
#